data_34cb7680e2e5012a6a57e20320da9a32
#
_entry.id   34cb7680e2e5012a6a57e20320da9a32
#
_cell.length_a   1.000
_cell.length_b   1.000
_cell.length_c   1.000
_cell.angle_alpha   90.00
_cell.angle_beta   90.00
_cell.angle_gamma   90.00
#
_symmetry.space_group_name_H-M   'P 1'
#
loop_
_entity.id
_entity.type
_entity.pdbx_description
1 polymer ?
#
loop_
_entity_poly.entity_id
_entity_poly.type
_entity_poly.pdbx_seq_one_letter_code
_entity_poly.pdbx_strand_id
1 'polypeptide(L)'
;MAEYIPSPREWVRDQVELYERSGGTEGTTLRDTGLPVIIVTHTGNKTGAIRKTPLMRVKDGASYVLIGSVGGAPKDPVWVYNLRTNPAVEIRDHTAVQAMRVREVQDEAERARLWDLAVAAYPPYAEYQTRTTRRIPVFVAEPVR
;
A
#
# COMPACT_ATOMS: atom_id res chain seq x y z
N MET A 1 2.39 -10.38 -22.06
CA MET A 1 1.79 -10.32 -20.72
C MET A 1 2.88 -10.01 -19.70
N ALA A 2 2.54 -9.18 -18.73
CA ALA A 2 3.49 -8.88 -17.67
C ALA A 2 3.61 -10.07 -16.72
N GLU A 3 4.84 -10.40 -16.37
CA GLU A 3 5.13 -11.49 -15.44
C GLU A 3 5.00 -10.98 -14.00
N TYR A 4 4.39 -11.78 -13.13
CA TYR A 4 4.38 -11.52 -11.71
C TYR A 4 5.72 -11.95 -11.10
N ILE A 5 6.41 -11.00 -10.44
CA ILE A 5 7.66 -11.27 -9.73
C ILE A 5 7.41 -11.11 -8.23
N PRO A 6 7.45 -12.20 -7.45
CA PRO A 6 7.24 -12.13 -6.00
C PRO A 6 8.29 -11.28 -5.28
N SER A 7 7.92 -10.76 -4.10
CA SER A 7 8.87 -10.04 -3.26
C SER A 7 10.05 -10.95 -2.87
N PRO A 8 11.28 -10.40 -2.82
CA PRO A 8 12.43 -11.15 -2.29
C PRO A 8 12.34 -11.38 -0.78
N ARG A 9 11.49 -10.64 -0.07
CA ARG A 9 11.27 -10.86 1.36
C ARG A 9 10.31 -12.00 1.57
N GLU A 10 10.77 -13.06 2.24
CA GLU A 10 10.00 -14.27 2.43
C GLU A 10 8.65 -14.02 3.11
N TRP A 11 8.63 -13.25 4.20
CA TRP A 11 7.38 -13.04 4.93
C TRP A 11 6.35 -12.25 4.09
N VAL A 12 6.80 -11.33 3.25
CA VAL A 12 5.92 -10.57 2.34
C VAL A 12 5.34 -11.51 1.29
N ARG A 13 6.19 -12.31 0.66
CA ARG A 13 5.79 -13.27 -0.36
C ARG A 13 4.78 -14.28 0.20
N ASP A 14 5.06 -14.80 1.40
CA ASP A 14 4.20 -15.78 2.05
C ASP A 14 2.85 -15.17 2.43
N GLN A 15 2.83 -13.95 2.93
CA GLN A 15 1.58 -13.25 3.26
C GLN A 15 0.73 -13.01 2.03
N VAL A 16 1.32 -12.53 0.94
CA VAL A 16 0.60 -12.30 -0.32
C VAL A 16 0.01 -13.62 -0.83
N GLU A 17 0.81 -14.68 -0.84
CA GLU A 17 0.37 -15.99 -1.31
C GLU A 17 -0.81 -16.52 -0.47
N LEU A 18 -0.69 -16.47 0.85
CA LEU A 18 -1.77 -16.96 1.73
C LEU A 18 -3.04 -16.12 1.57
N TYR A 19 -2.89 -14.81 1.50
CA TYR A 19 -4.00 -13.88 1.34
C TYR A 19 -4.78 -14.19 0.05
N GLU A 20 -4.07 -14.33 -1.06
CA GLU A 20 -4.71 -14.58 -2.36
C GLU A 20 -5.23 -16.01 -2.50
N ARG A 21 -4.46 -17.00 -2.06
CA ARG A 21 -4.87 -18.41 -2.12
C ARG A 21 -6.12 -18.69 -1.30
N SER A 22 -6.25 -18.02 -0.16
CA SER A 22 -7.43 -18.18 0.71
C SER A 22 -8.65 -17.39 0.23
N GLY A 23 -8.53 -16.64 -0.87
CA GLY A 23 -9.60 -15.77 -1.36
C GLY A 23 -9.86 -14.57 -0.45
N GLY A 24 -8.87 -14.17 0.34
CA GLY A 24 -8.98 -13.02 1.23
C GLY A 24 -9.52 -13.34 2.63
N THR A 25 -9.44 -14.60 3.04
CA THR A 25 -9.94 -15.03 4.36
C THR A 25 -8.82 -15.28 5.37
N GLU A 26 -7.58 -15.49 4.91
CA GLU A 26 -6.42 -15.72 5.76
C GLU A 26 -5.28 -14.79 5.37
N GLY A 27 -4.32 -14.57 6.27
CA GLY A 27 -3.20 -13.67 6.03
C GLY A 27 -3.59 -12.20 5.92
N THR A 28 -4.75 -11.83 6.48
CA THR A 28 -5.37 -10.51 6.29
C THR A 28 -4.93 -9.48 7.32
N THR A 29 -4.03 -9.84 8.23
CA THR A 29 -3.52 -8.92 9.25
C THR A 29 -2.00 -8.86 9.24
N LEU A 30 -1.45 -7.73 9.70
CA LEU A 30 -0.01 -7.57 9.80
C LEU A 30 0.51 -8.36 10.99
N ARG A 31 1.20 -9.49 10.71
CA ARG A 31 1.92 -10.31 11.70
C ARG A 31 1.22 -10.36 13.08
N ASP A 32 1.88 -9.87 14.13
CA ASP A 32 1.39 -9.98 15.51
C ASP A 32 0.51 -8.81 15.95
N THR A 33 0.20 -7.87 15.06
CA THR A 33 -0.55 -6.67 15.42
C THR A 33 -2.07 -6.87 15.44
N GLY A 34 -2.57 -7.85 14.69
CA GLY A 34 -4.00 -8.04 14.49
C GLY A 34 -4.65 -6.97 13.61
N LEU A 35 -3.87 -6.03 13.07
CA LEU A 35 -4.38 -4.93 12.24
C LEU A 35 -4.49 -5.36 10.77
N PRO A 36 -5.59 -4.98 10.09
CA PRO A 36 -5.83 -5.44 8.72
C PRO A 36 -4.87 -4.83 7.70
N VAL A 37 -4.53 -5.62 6.69
CA VAL A 37 -3.77 -5.20 5.52
C VAL A 37 -4.59 -5.41 4.26
N ILE A 38 -4.19 -4.71 3.21
CA ILE A 38 -4.69 -4.90 1.85
C ILE A 38 -3.53 -5.35 0.97
N ILE A 39 -3.84 -5.98 -0.16
CA ILE A 39 -2.82 -6.31 -1.17
C ILE A 39 -2.99 -5.35 -2.35
N VAL A 40 -1.94 -4.59 -2.63
CA VAL A 40 -1.90 -3.68 -3.78
C VAL A 40 -1.09 -4.35 -4.89
N THR A 41 -1.75 -4.62 -6.01
CA THR A 41 -1.11 -5.14 -7.22
C THR A 41 -0.78 -3.96 -8.12
N HIS A 42 0.50 -3.81 -8.46
CA HIS A 42 0.99 -2.67 -9.23
C HIS A 42 2.01 -3.12 -10.28
N THR A 43 2.40 -2.19 -11.14
CA THR A 43 3.30 -2.48 -12.27
C THR A 43 4.66 -1.82 -12.04
N GLY A 44 5.73 -2.58 -12.20
CA GLY A 44 7.10 -2.09 -12.04
C GLY A 44 7.44 -1.00 -13.04
N ASN A 45 8.03 0.10 -12.57
CA ASN A 45 8.35 1.25 -13.42
C ASN A 45 9.53 1.00 -14.35
N LYS A 46 10.39 0.03 -14.02
CA LYS A 46 11.58 -0.28 -14.82
C LYS A 46 11.37 -1.48 -15.74
N THR A 47 10.69 -2.51 -15.25
CA THR A 47 10.57 -3.79 -15.97
C THR A 47 9.18 -4.06 -16.53
N GLY A 48 8.15 -3.33 -16.08
CA GLY A 48 6.76 -3.64 -16.40
C GLY A 48 6.22 -4.89 -15.69
N ALA A 49 7.01 -5.49 -14.81
CA ALA A 49 6.58 -6.69 -14.10
C ALA A 49 5.44 -6.38 -13.11
N ILE A 50 4.58 -7.36 -12.89
CA ILE A 50 3.54 -7.27 -11.88
C ILE A 50 4.17 -7.50 -10.51
N ARG A 51 3.89 -6.59 -9.56
CA ARG A 51 4.34 -6.67 -8.17
C ARG A 51 3.14 -6.59 -7.25
N LYS A 52 3.25 -7.21 -6.07
CA LYS A 52 2.18 -7.19 -5.07
C LYS A 52 2.77 -6.84 -3.72
N THR A 53 2.16 -5.86 -3.05
CA THR A 53 2.66 -5.33 -1.78
C THR A 53 1.54 -5.30 -0.76
N PRO A 54 1.72 -5.92 0.42
CA PRO A 54 0.78 -5.75 1.52
C PRO A 54 1.02 -4.38 2.16
N LEU A 55 -0.04 -3.63 2.37
CA LEU A 55 -0.01 -2.34 3.04
C LEU A 55 -1.08 -2.30 4.12
N MET A 56 -0.88 -1.44 5.13
CA MET A 56 -1.90 -1.25 6.15
C MET A 56 -3.19 -0.73 5.52
N ARG A 57 -4.32 -1.27 5.96
CA ARG A 57 -5.64 -0.86 5.48
C ARG A 57 -6.04 0.47 6.10
N VAL A 58 -6.04 1.52 5.29
CA VAL A 58 -6.52 2.84 5.70
C VAL A 58 -7.61 3.25 4.71
N LYS A 59 -8.86 3.27 5.15
CA LYS A 59 -10.00 3.62 4.29
C LYS A 59 -10.44 5.06 4.47
N ASP A 60 -10.85 5.67 3.36
CA ASP A 60 -11.50 6.97 3.32
C ASP A 60 -12.71 6.83 2.38
N GLY A 61 -13.87 6.44 2.93
CA GLY A 61 -15.05 6.12 2.13
C GLY A 61 -14.78 4.94 1.20
N ALA A 62 -14.97 5.13 -0.10
CA ALA A 62 -14.68 4.10 -1.11
C ALA A 62 -13.21 4.07 -1.53
N SER A 63 -12.39 4.98 -1.00
CA SER A 63 -10.98 5.11 -1.36
C SER A 63 -10.08 4.50 -0.29
N TYR A 64 -8.81 4.27 -0.64
CA TYR A 64 -7.78 3.81 0.28
C TYR A 64 -6.64 4.81 0.31
N VAL A 65 -6.01 4.95 1.48
CA VAL A 65 -4.83 5.78 1.69
C VAL A 65 -3.62 4.89 1.76
N LEU A 66 -2.60 5.15 0.93
CA LEU A 66 -1.38 4.35 0.86
C LEU A 66 -0.22 5.19 1.37
N ILE A 67 0.50 4.70 2.36
CA ILE A 67 1.57 5.43 3.03
C ILE A 67 2.92 4.81 2.70
N GLY A 68 3.82 5.58 2.08
CA GLY A 68 5.14 5.11 1.64
C GLY A 68 6.21 5.20 2.73
N SER A 69 5.95 4.62 3.91
CA SER A 69 6.80 4.81 5.09
C SER A 69 8.07 3.94 5.13
N VAL A 70 7.97 2.65 4.81
CA VAL A 70 9.03 1.64 5.05
C VAL A 70 9.64 1.81 6.45
N GLY A 71 8.80 1.91 7.50
CA GLY A 71 9.27 2.09 8.88
C GLY A 71 10.10 3.34 9.13
N GLY A 72 9.96 4.37 8.29
CA GLY A 72 10.76 5.59 8.39
C GLY A 72 12.14 5.48 7.76
N ALA A 73 12.35 4.51 6.86
CA ALA A 73 13.62 4.38 6.15
C ALA A 73 13.97 5.64 5.35
N PRO A 74 15.27 5.90 5.06
CA PRO A 74 15.67 7.14 4.39
C PRO A 74 15.26 7.25 2.92
N LYS A 75 14.83 6.15 2.30
CA LYS A 75 14.37 6.13 0.91
C LYS A 75 12.93 5.65 0.83
N ASP A 76 12.21 6.12 -0.21
CA ASP A 76 10.87 5.65 -0.49
C ASP A 76 10.89 4.17 -0.87
N PRO A 77 9.82 3.41 -0.56
CA PRO A 77 9.70 2.04 -1.04
C PRO A 77 9.58 2.02 -2.56
N VAL A 78 10.00 0.91 -3.16
CA VAL A 78 9.99 0.75 -4.63
C VAL A 78 8.60 0.96 -5.22
N TRP A 79 7.54 0.54 -4.51
CA TRP A 79 6.18 0.69 -5.02
C TRP A 79 5.76 2.15 -5.22
N VAL A 80 6.35 3.08 -4.46
CA VAL A 80 6.10 4.53 -4.65
C VAL A 80 6.47 4.96 -6.06
N TYR A 81 7.65 4.55 -6.53
CA TYR A 81 8.10 4.87 -7.88
C TYR A 81 7.23 4.19 -8.94
N ASN A 82 6.81 2.95 -8.66
CA ASN A 82 5.91 2.22 -9.56
C ASN A 82 4.58 2.94 -9.72
N LEU A 83 3.98 3.41 -8.63
CA LEU A 83 2.69 4.11 -8.69
C LEU A 83 2.78 5.48 -9.37
N ARG A 84 3.90 6.18 -9.21
CA ARG A 84 4.11 7.45 -9.89
C ARG A 84 4.13 7.30 -11.41
N THR A 85 4.67 6.17 -11.89
CA THR A 85 4.77 5.88 -13.33
C THR A 85 3.52 5.21 -13.85
N ASN A 86 2.95 4.26 -13.09
CA ASN A 86 1.81 3.44 -13.49
C ASN A 86 0.72 3.54 -12.42
N PRO A 87 -0.20 4.52 -12.51
CA PRO A 87 -1.18 4.76 -11.46
C PRO A 87 -2.36 3.78 -11.43
N ALA A 88 -2.48 2.90 -12.40
CA ALA A 88 -3.52 1.86 -12.39
C ALA A 88 -3.09 0.71 -11.50
N VAL A 89 -3.91 0.36 -10.51
CA VAL A 89 -3.62 -0.70 -9.55
C VAL A 89 -4.86 -1.57 -9.33
N GLU A 90 -4.66 -2.70 -8.68
CA GLU A 90 -5.75 -3.52 -8.16
C GLU A 90 -5.57 -3.63 -6.65
N ILE A 91 -6.64 -3.43 -5.90
CA ILE A 91 -6.60 -3.58 -4.44
C ILE A 91 -7.50 -4.75 -4.04
N ARG A 92 -6.91 -5.66 -3.29
CA ARG A 92 -7.66 -6.73 -2.61
C ARG A 92 -7.78 -6.36 -1.14
N ASP A 93 -9.02 -6.23 -0.68
CA ASP A 93 -9.37 -5.96 0.72
C ASP A 93 -10.25 -7.12 1.19
N HIS A 94 -9.65 -8.10 1.88
CA HIS A 94 -10.32 -9.35 2.22
C HIS A 94 -10.82 -10.03 0.94
N THR A 95 -12.12 -10.28 0.82
CA THR A 95 -12.69 -10.97 -0.34
C THR A 95 -13.00 -10.05 -1.52
N ALA A 96 -12.94 -8.72 -1.32
CA ALA A 96 -13.21 -7.75 -2.36
C ALA A 96 -11.95 -7.46 -3.18
N VAL A 97 -12.06 -7.51 -4.50
CA VAL A 97 -10.98 -7.17 -5.43
C VAL A 97 -11.49 -6.08 -6.36
N GLN A 98 -10.75 -4.98 -6.45
CA GLN A 98 -11.24 -3.79 -7.14
C GLN A 98 -10.12 -3.11 -7.93
N ALA A 99 -10.42 -2.77 -9.19
CA ALA A 99 -9.53 -1.93 -9.99
C ALA A 99 -9.62 -0.50 -9.48
N MET A 100 -8.46 0.14 -9.26
CA MET A 100 -8.38 1.47 -8.71
C MET A 100 -7.32 2.29 -9.44
N ARG A 101 -7.38 3.60 -9.27
CA ARG A 101 -6.39 4.53 -9.81
C ARG A 101 -5.86 5.38 -8.67
N VAL A 102 -4.53 5.47 -8.57
CA VAL A 102 -3.88 6.23 -7.50
C VAL A 102 -3.48 7.62 -7.98
N ARG A 103 -3.43 8.54 -7.02
CA ARG A 103 -2.78 9.84 -7.18
C ARG A 103 -1.96 10.15 -5.93
N GLU A 104 -0.83 10.78 -6.12
CA GLU A 104 -0.03 11.25 -4.99
C GLU A 104 -0.63 12.56 -4.48
N VAL A 105 -0.84 12.65 -3.17
CA VAL A 105 -1.48 13.79 -2.55
C VAL A 105 -0.49 14.95 -2.45
N GLN A 106 -0.82 16.09 -3.06
CA GLN A 106 0.01 17.30 -3.08
C GLN A 106 -0.57 18.42 -2.21
N ASP A 107 -1.90 18.47 -2.04
CA ASP A 107 -2.55 19.47 -1.23
C ASP A 107 -2.26 19.25 0.26
N GLU A 108 -1.78 20.29 0.96
CA GLU A 108 -1.35 20.16 2.35
C GLU A 108 -2.50 19.86 3.30
N ALA A 109 -3.67 20.46 3.07
CA ALA A 109 -4.83 20.21 3.93
C ALA A 109 -5.35 18.78 3.75
N GLU A 110 -5.43 18.32 2.51
CA GLU A 110 -5.80 16.92 2.22
C GLU A 110 -4.81 15.95 2.82
N ARG A 111 -3.51 16.21 2.65
CA ARG A 111 -2.44 15.38 3.19
C ARG A 111 -2.57 15.27 4.72
N ALA A 112 -2.78 16.38 5.41
CA ALA A 112 -2.89 16.37 6.87
C ALA A 112 -4.08 15.53 7.34
N ARG A 113 -5.24 15.67 6.67
CA ARG A 113 -6.43 14.88 6.98
C ARG A 113 -6.20 13.39 6.79
N LEU A 114 -5.58 13.01 5.66
CA LEU A 114 -5.32 11.61 5.34
C LEU A 114 -4.23 11.02 6.22
N TRP A 115 -3.23 11.83 6.59
CA TRP A 115 -2.20 11.40 7.53
C TRP A 115 -2.80 11.06 8.89
N ASP A 116 -3.73 11.88 9.37
CA ASP A 116 -4.42 11.62 10.64
C ASP A 116 -5.24 10.33 10.58
N LEU A 117 -5.91 10.06 9.47
CA LEU A 117 -6.60 8.78 9.25
C LEU A 117 -5.63 7.61 9.31
N ALA A 118 -4.47 7.76 8.67
CA ALA A 118 -3.45 6.71 8.64
C ALA A 118 -2.88 6.44 10.03
N VAL A 119 -2.58 7.48 10.79
CA VAL A 119 -2.07 7.35 12.17
C VAL A 119 -3.12 6.69 13.06
N ALA A 120 -4.41 7.02 12.88
CA ALA A 120 -5.48 6.38 13.63
C ALA A 120 -5.56 4.88 13.33
N ALA A 121 -5.35 4.48 12.07
CA ALA A 121 -5.37 3.08 11.67
C ALA A 121 -4.10 2.33 12.09
N TYR A 122 -2.96 3.01 12.05
CA TYR A 122 -1.65 2.44 12.41
C TYR A 122 -0.77 3.49 13.08
N PRO A 123 -0.85 3.61 14.41
CA PRO A 123 -0.14 4.66 15.17
C PRO A 123 1.37 4.78 14.92
N PRO A 124 2.11 3.69 14.64
CA PRO A 124 3.55 3.81 14.35
C PRO A 124 3.91 4.74 13.18
N TYR A 125 2.99 5.07 12.28
CA TYR A 125 3.28 6.03 11.21
C TYR A 125 3.78 7.37 11.73
N ALA A 126 3.21 7.86 12.84
CA ALA A 126 3.64 9.13 13.42
C ALA A 126 5.12 9.07 13.84
N GLU A 127 5.54 7.96 14.43
CA GLU A 127 6.93 7.75 14.82
C GLU A 127 7.84 7.61 13.61
N TYR A 128 7.38 6.92 12.55
CA TYR A 128 8.19 6.73 11.34
C TYR A 128 8.58 8.05 10.69
N GLN A 129 7.70 9.05 10.67
CA GLN A 129 8.03 10.37 10.12
C GLN A 129 9.13 11.06 10.93
N THR A 130 9.25 10.79 12.23
CA THR A 130 10.31 11.36 13.06
C THR A 130 11.67 10.72 12.82
N ARG A 131 11.72 9.54 12.21
CA ARG A 131 12.96 8.79 11.94
C ARG A 131 13.62 9.19 10.63
N THR A 132 12.98 10.00 9.80
CA THR A 132 13.51 10.40 8.51
C THR A 132 13.24 11.87 8.23
N THR A 133 14.16 12.52 7.51
CA THR A 133 13.97 13.89 7.04
C THR A 133 13.16 13.94 5.75
N ARG A 134 13.01 12.80 5.05
CA ARG A 134 12.19 12.78 3.84
C ARG A 134 10.72 12.91 4.22
N ARG A 135 9.96 13.54 3.36
CA ARG A 135 8.51 13.60 3.51
C ARG A 135 7.91 12.27 3.04
N ILE A 136 7.28 11.54 3.94
CA ILE A 136 6.68 10.24 3.62
C ILE A 136 5.54 10.46 2.62
N PRO A 137 5.57 9.82 1.42
CA PRO A 137 4.52 9.99 0.43
C PRO A 137 3.17 9.47 0.90
N VAL A 138 2.11 10.18 0.54
CA VAL A 138 0.72 9.79 0.77
C VAL A 138 0.04 9.70 -0.60
N PHE A 139 -0.56 8.55 -0.88
CA PHE A 139 -1.35 8.33 -2.10
C PHE A 139 -2.79 8.04 -1.73
N VAL A 140 -3.70 8.39 -2.62
CA VAL A 140 -5.10 7.97 -2.55
C VAL A 140 -5.38 7.07 -3.73
N ALA A 141 -5.94 5.89 -3.45
CA ALA A 141 -6.45 4.99 -4.48
C ALA A 141 -7.96 5.14 -4.56
N GLU A 142 -8.45 5.54 -5.72
CA GLU A 142 -9.87 5.80 -5.97
C GLU A 142 -10.44 4.76 -6.92
N PRO A 143 -11.72 4.33 -6.73
CA PRO A 143 -12.32 3.36 -7.63
C PRO A 143 -12.34 3.85 -9.08
N VAL A 144 -12.05 2.94 -10.01
CA VAL A 144 -12.19 3.21 -11.45
C VAL A 144 -13.65 3.06 -11.81
N ARG A 145 -14.17 4.04 -12.57
CA ARG A 145 -15.56 4.07 -13.00
C ARG A 145 -15.72 3.74 -14.47
#